data_87e4fe40aa5a95eaa5af68c28e8a8850
#
_entry.id   87e4fe40aa5a95eaa5af68c28e8a8850
#
_cell.length_a   1.000
_cell.length_b   1.000
_cell.length_c   1.000
_cell.angle_alpha   90.00
_cell.angle_beta   90.00
_cell.angle_gamma   90.00
#
_symmetry.space_group_name_H-M   'P 1'
#
loop_
_entity.id
_entity.type
_entity.pdbx_description
1 polymer ?
#
loop_
_entity_poly.entity_id
_entity_poly.type
_entity_poly.pdbx_seq_one_letter_code
_entity_poly.pdbx_strand_id
1 'polypeptide(L)'
;ACGSGSLLLQAKKHFDHHIIEEGFYGQEVNHTTYNLARMNMFLHNVNYDKFDIALGDTLRDPRFGDEKPFDAIVSNPPYSIKWIGDDDPTLINDDRFAPAGVLAPKSKADFAFVLHALSYLSSKGRAAIVCFPGIFYRGGAEQKIRKYLVDHNYIETVISLAPNLFFGTSIAVNILVLSKNKIHNTTQFIDASGEQFFKKETNNNVLTDQHIEKILNMFDTKADVDHVAKTIDNDKIADNDYNLSVSSYVEAKDNREQVDITQLNEEIAATVVKINKLRAEIDVIVKEIEG
;
A
#
# COMPACT_ATOMS: atom_id res chain seq x y z
N ALA A 1 -7.04 9.62 -11.74
CA ALA A 1 -5.84 8.90 -12.19
C ALA A 1 -6.16 7.41 -12.42
N CYS A 2 -7.11 7.12 -13.33
CA CYS A 2 -7.55 5.74 -13.57
C CYS A 2 -6.59 4.95 -14.50
N GLY A 3 -5.60 5.62 -15.08
CA GLY A 3 -4.68 5.00 -16.02
C GLY A 3 -5.40 4.39 -17.21
N SER A 4 -4.99 3.19 -17.61
CA SER A 4 -5.63 2.43 -18.70
C SER A 4 -6.96 1.76 -18.33
N GLY A 5 -7.53 2.04 -17.16
CA GLY A 5 -8.77 1.44 -16.68
C GLY A 5 -8.63 0.00 -16.13
N SER A 6 -7.41 -0.47 -15.92
CA SER A 6 -7.16 -1.87 -15.51
C SER A 6 -7.84 -2.24 -14.19
N LEU A 7 -7.85 -1.36 -13.18
CA LEU A 7 -8.52 -1.61 -11.91
C LEU A 7 -10.05 -1.73 -12.08
N LEU A 8 -10.65 -0.89 -12.92
CA LEU A 8 -12.08 -0.96 -13.22
C LEU A 8 -12.44 -2.29 -13.91
N LEU A 9 -11.60 -2.74 -14.85
CA LEU A 9 -11.78 -4.02 -15.52
C LEU A 9 -11.58 -5.21 -14.59
N GLN A 10 -10.66 -5.13 -13.62
CA GLN A 10 -10.54 -6.16 -12.58
C GLN A 10 -11.77 -6.16 -11.67
N ALA A 11 -12.29 -5.01 -11.28
CA ALA A 11 -13.54 -4.91 -10.51
C ALA A 11 -14.71 -5.59 -11.25
N LYS A 12 -14.83 -5.39 -12.58
CA LYS A 12 -15.83 -6.07 -13.40
C LYS A 12 -15.78 -7.60 -13.29
N LYS A 13 -14.60 -8.20 -13.13
CA LYS A 13 -14.47 -9.66 -13.01
C LYS A 13 -14.99 -10.20 -11.67
N HIS A 14 -14.94 -9.38 -10.62
CA HIS A 14 -15.39 -9.77 -9.28
C HIS A 14 -16.86 -9.51 -9.02
N PHE A 15 -17.44 -8.55 -9.74
CA PHE A 15 -18.86 -8.25 -9.62
C PHE A 15 -19.64 -8.97 -10.74
N ASP A 16 -20.61 -9.81 -10.34
CA ASP A 16 -21.56 -10.36 -11.27
C ASP A 16 -22.30 -9.25 -12.01
N HIS A 17 -22.73 -9.51 -13.25
CA HIS A 17 -23.33 -8.54 -14.17
C HIS A 17 -24.52 -7.73 -13.60
N HIS A 18 -25.05 -8.13 -12.46
CA HIS A 18 -26.20 -7.50 -11.81
C HIS A 18 -25.85 -6.42 -10.76
N ILE A 19 -24.57 -6.30 -10.36
CA ILE A 19 -24.20 -5.43 -9.23
C ILE A 19 -23.80 -4.03 -9.68
N ILE A 20 -23.38 -3.86 -10.93
CA ILE A 20 -22.98 -2.56 -11.47
C ILE A 20 -24.17 -1.93 -12.21
N GLU A 21 -25.04 -1.28 -11.45
CA GLU A 21 -26.25 -0.68 -12.00
C GLU A 21 -25.91 0.58 -12.81
N GLU A 22 -25.07 1.46 -12.30
CA GLU A 22 -24.77 2.76 -12.89
C GLU A 22 -23.49 2.79 -13.75
N GLY A 23 -22.59 1.83 -13.57
CA GLY A 23 -21.41 1.68 -14.41
C GLY A 23 -20.10 2.07 -13.73
N PHE A 24 -19.08 2.27 -14.57
CA PHE A 24 -17.72 2.58 -14.15
C PHE A 24 -17.36 4.03 -14.44
N TYR A 25 -16.74 4.69 -13.49
CA TYR A 25 -16.29 6.07 -13.61
C TYR A 25 -14.80 6.16 -13.42
N GLY A 26 -14.13 6.95 -14.25
CA GLY A 26 -12.70 7.17 -14.16
C GLY A 26 -12.27 8.50 -14.73
N GLN A 27 -11.17 9.03 -14.23
CA GLN A 27 -10.60 10.28 -14.75
C GLN A 27 -9.09 10.10 -14.98
N GLU A 28 -8.61 10.59 -16.12
CA GLU A 28 -7.21 10.47 -16.52
C GLU A 28 -6.73 11.77 -17.16
N VAL A 29 -5.55 12.24 -16.74
CA VAL A 29 -4.97 13.49 -17.22
C VAL A 29 -4.25 13.33 -18.56
N ASN A 30 -3.68 12.16 -18.81
CA ASN A 30 -2.93 11.89 -20.04
C ASN A 30 -3.89 11.49 -21.17
N HIS A 31 -3.89 12.25 -22.26
CA HIS A 31 -4.78 12.05 -23.39
C HIS A 31 -4.64 10.66 -24.05
N THR A 32 -3.42 10.17 -24.20
CA THR A 32 -3.17 8.85 -24.79
C THR A 32 -3.69 7.74 -23.89
N THR A 33 -3.41 7.83 -22.59
CA THR A 33 -3.86 6.86 -21.58
C THR A 33 -5.38 6.89 -21.40
N TYR A 34 -6.00 8.09 -21.47
CA TYR A 34 -7.45 8.26 -21.50
C TYR A 34 -8.09 7.51 -22.68
N ASN A 35 -7.55 7.66 -23.89
CA ASN A 35 -8.05 6.94 -25.06
C ASN A 35 -7.85 5.43 -24.92
N LEU A 36 -6.72 5.00 -24.37
CA LEU A 36 -6.44 3.60 -24.07
C LEU A 36 -7.45 3.01 -23.07
N ALA A 37 -7.78 3.75 -22.02
CA ALA A 37 -8.79 3.31 -21.04
C ALA A 37 -10.14 3.07 -21.69
N ARG A 38 -10.62 4.01 -22.51
CA ARG A 38 -11.89 3.86 -23.24
C ARG A 38 -11.87 2.67 -24.22
N MET A 39 -10.78 2.51 -24.95
CA MET A 39 -10.60 1.36 -25.84
C MET A 39 -10.62 0.05 -25.05
N ASN A 40 -9.96 -0.01 -23.93
CA ASN A 40 -9.97 -1.20 -23.06
C ASN A 40 -11.38 -1.54 -22.57
N MET A 41 -12.20 -0.55 -22.20
CA MET A 41 -13.60 -0.81 -21.84
C MET A 41 -14.34 -1.52 -22.97
N PHE A 42 -14.25 -1.04 -24.21
CA PHE A 42 -14.89 -1.68 -25.36
C PHE A 42 -14.33 -3.08 -25.64
N LEU A 43 -13.01 -3.26 -25.62
CA LEU A 43 -12.38 -4.56 -25.88
C LEU A 43 -12.76 -5.62 -24.82
N HIS A 44 -13.12 -5.18 -23.62
CA HIS A 44 -13.58 -6.06 -22.55
C HIS A 44 -15.10 -6.09 -22.40
N ASN A 45 -15.83 -5.76 -23.47
CA ASN A 45 -17.30 -5.83 -23.52
C ASN A 45 -18.01 -5.03 -22.42
N VAL A 46 -17.55 -3.83 -22.14
CA VAL A 46 -18.27 -2.84 -21.35
C VAL A 46 -19.02 -1.94 -22.31
N ASN A 47 -20.36 -1.90 -22.23
CA ASN A 47 -21.17 -1.06 -23.07
C ASN A 47 -20.86 0.43 -22.83
N TYR A 48 -21.01 1.25 -23.85
CA TYR A 48 -20.68 2.68 -23.78
C TYR A 48 -21.49 3.46 -22.75
N ASP A 49 -22.71 3.00 -22.44
CA ASP A 49 -23.61 3.54 -21.42
C ASP A 49 -23.30 3.07 -20.00
N LYS A 50 -22.31 2.17 -19.86
CA LYS A 50 -21.89 1.57 -18.59
C LYS A 50 -20.51 2.00 -18.16
N PHE A 51 -19.91 3.00 -18.79
CA PHE A 51 -18.70 3.64 -18.28
C PHE A 51 -18.64 5.10 -18.71
N ASP A 52 -18.06 5.92 -17.85
CA ASP A 52 -17.66 7.28 -18.15
C ASP A 52 -16.21 7.50 -17.73
N ILE A 53 -15.34 7.72 -18.71
CA ILE A 53 -13.94 8.05 -18.50
C ILE A 53 -13.74 9.50 -18.95
N ALA A 54 -13.47 10.40 -18.01
CA ALA A 54 -13.24 11.81 -18.29
C ALA A 54 -11.76 12.13 -18.50
N LEU A 55 -11.47 13.04 -19.40
CA LEU A 55 -10.14 13.63 -19.57
C LEU A 55 -10.02 14.85 -18.65
N GLY A 56 -8.96 14.89 -17.82
CA GLY A 56 -8.68 16.04 -16.97
C GLY A 56 -7.86 15.69 -15.73
N ASP A 57 -7.33 16.71 -15.08
CA ASP A 57 -6.58 16.58 -13.83
C ASP A 57 -7.55 16.38 -12.66
N THR A 58 -7.51 15.20 -12.05
CA THR A 58 -8.37 14.81 -10.93
C THR A 58 -8.31 15.79 -9.74
N LEU A 59 -7.15 16.38 -9.49
CA LEU A 59 -6.98 17.27 -8.34
C LEU A 59 -7.40 18.72 -8.63
N ARG A 60 -7.22 19.19 -9.89
CA ARG A 60 -7.53 20.57 -10.29
C ARG A 60 -8.91 20.75 -10.88
N ASP A 61 -9.36 19.78 -11.65
CA ASP A 61 -10.63 19.82 -12.41
C ASP A 61 -11.37 18.48 -12.21
N PRO A 62 -11.85 18.22 -10.96
CA PRO A 62 -12.53 16.97 -10.65
C PRO A 62 -13.84 16.87 -11.44
N ARG A 63 -14.02 15.72 -12.07
CA ARG A 63 -15.27 15.35 -12.76
C ARG A 63 -16.15 14.52 -11.81
N PHE A 64 -17.35 14.22 -12.23
CA PHE A 64 -18.28 13.36 -11.49
C PHE A 64 -18.72 13.90 -10.12
N GLY A 65 -18.73 15.23 -9.98
CA GLY A 65 -19.22 15.88 -8.76
C GLY A 65 -20.71 15.64 -8.54
N ASP A 66 -21.47 15.50 -9.62
CA ASP A 66 -22.92 15.28 -9.61
C ASP A 66 -23.27 13.78 -9.51
N GLU A 67 -22.39 12.87 -9.98
CA GLU A 67 -22.55 11.42 -9.94
C GLU A 67 -22.14 10.79 -8.62
N LYS A 68 -21.36 11.49 -7.79
CA LYS A 68 -21.03 11.01 -6.43
C LYS A 68 -22.31 10.99 -5.56
N PRO A 69 -22.36 10.19 -4.50
CA PRO A 69 -21.28 9.37 -3.93
C PRO A 69 -21.15 7.98 -4.56
N PHE A 70 -19.92 7.44 -4.59
CA PHE A 70 -19.62 6.11 -5.09
C PHE A 70 -19.55 5.07 -3.97
N ASP A 71 -20.05 3.88 -4.21
CA ASP A 71 -20.02 2.79 -3.23
C ASP A 71 -18.68 2.05 -3.18
N ALA A 72 -17.95 2.00 -4.29
CA ALA A 72 -16.63 1.41 -4.37
C ALA A 72 -15.66 2.30 -5.14
N ILE A 73 -14.50 2.57 -4.55
CA ILE A 73 -13.41 3.31 -5.18
C ILE A 73 -12.15 2.46 -5.11
N VAL A 74 -11.52 2.24 -6.26
CA VAL A 74 -10.22 1.56 -6.37
C VAL A 74 -9.25 2.49 -7.10
N SER A 75 -8.06 2.70 -6.53
CA SER A 75 -7.10 3.64 -7.09
C SER A 75 -5.67 3.21 -6.84
N ASN A 76 -4.83 3.38 -7.86
CA ASN A 76 -3.37 3.35 -7.74
C ASN A 76 -2.84 4.68 -8.32
N PRO A 77 -2.92 5.77 -7.54
CA PRO A 77 -2.50 7.09 -8.00
C PRO A 77 -0.97 7.17 -8.12
N PRO A 78 -0.44 8.12 -8.89
CA PRO A 78 1.00 8.32 -8.99
C PRO A 78 1.60 8.72 -7.64
N TYR A 79 2.74 8.10 -7.25
CA TYR A 79 3.37 8.34 -5.96
C TYR A 79 4.26 9.58 -5.96
N SER A 80 4.16 10.36 -4.90
CA SER A 80 5.05 11.49 -4.59
C SER A 80 5.25 12.47 -5.75
N ILE A 81 4.21 12.73 -6.52
CA ILE A 81 4.24 13.74 -7.59
C ILE A 81 3.98 15.14 -7.02
N LYS A 82 4.51 16.14 -7.69
CA LYS A 82 4.18 17.55 -7.43
C LYS A 82 2.77 17.86 -7.93
N TRP A 83 2.07 18.70 -7.20
CA TRP A 83 0.77 19.22 -7.58
C TRP A 83 0.68 20.70 -7.23
N ILE A 84 -0.42 21.36 -7.58
CA ILE A 84 -0.57 22.79 -7.34
C ILE A 84 -0.58 23.15 -5.85
N GLY A 85 -1.25 22.33 -5.00
CA GLY A 85 -1.28 22.50 -3.56
C GLY A 85 -1.67 23.92 -3.13
N ASP A 86 -0.88 24.50 -2.25
CA ASP A 86 -1.07 25.85 -1.68
C ASP A 86 -0.77 27.01 -2.64
N ASP A 87 -0.30 26.75 -3.86
CA ASP A 87 -0.23 27.79 -4.91
C ASP A 87 -1.61 28.22 -5.39
N ASP A 88 -2.64 27.35 -5.20
CA ASP A 88 -4.02 27.72 -5.40
C ASP A 88 -4.70 27.96 -4.04
N PRO A 89 -4.90 29.23 -3.64
CA PRO A 89 -5.48 29.56 -2.32
C PRO A 89 -6.93 29.13 -2.16
N THR A 90 -7.61 28.73 -3.23
CA THR A 90 -9.00 28.24 -3.16
C THR A 90 -9.08 26.80 -2.66
N LEU A 91 -8.04 26.00 -2.88
CA LEU A 91 -8.04 24.57 -2.53
C LEU A 91 -8.19 24.29 -1.05
N ILE A 92 -7.73 25.19 -0.17
CA ILE A 92 -7.92 25.01 1.28
C ILE A 92 -9.40 25.01 1.69
N ASN A 93 -10.26 25.64 0.88
CA ASN A 93 -11.69 25.70 1.10
C ASN A 93 -12.47 24.72 0.20
N ASP A 94 -11.79 23.93 -0.61
CA ASP A 94 -12.40 22.88 -1.43
C ASP A 94 -12.95 21.77 -0.50
N ASP A 95 -14.20 21.37 -0.70
CA ASP A 95 -14.91 20.38 0.13
C ASP A 95 -14.17 19.04 0.27
N ARG A 96 -13.25 18.73 -0.63
CA ARG A 96 -12.41 17.54 -0.57
C ARG A 96 -11.31 17.66 0.48
N PHE A 97 -10.78 18.87 0.70
CA PHE A 97 -9.59 19.10 1.53
C PHE A 97 -9.89 19.91 2.80
N ALA A 98 -10.87 20.80 2.75
CA ALA A 98 -11.26 21.66 3.88
C ALA A 98 -11.50 20.89 5.20
N PRO A 99 -12.16 19.71 5.21
CA PRO A 99 -12.38 18.97 6.46
C PRO A 99 -11.11 18.53 7.16
N ALA A 100 -10.01 18.30 6.44
CA ALA A 100 -8.71 17.97 7.03
C ALA A 100 -7.98 19.19 7.60
N GLY A 101 -8.42 20.41 7.27
CA GLY A 101 -7.84 21.68 7.73
C GLY A 101 -6.42 21.95 7.22
N VAL A 102 -5.92 21.15 6.30
CA VAL A 102 -4.57 21.27 5.72
C VAL A 102 -4.53 20.61 4.34
N LEU A 103 -3.76 21.19 3.43
CA LEU A 103 -3.48 20.57 2.14
C LEU A 103 -2.32 19.58 2.24
N ALA A 104 -2.33 18.55 1.39
CA ALA A 104 -1.18 17.69 1.19
C ALA A 104 0.04 18.52 0.73
N PRO A 105 1.27 18.11 1.07
CA PRO A 105 2.46 18.85 0.67
C PRO A 105 2.51 19.03 -0.85
N LYS A 106 2.83 20.24 -1.34
CA LYS A 106 2.94 20.56 -2.76
C LYS A 106 3.89 19.61 -3.53
N SER A 107 4.90 19.11 -2.86
CA SER A 107 5.84 18.15 -3.44
C SER A 107 5.34 16.70 -3.50
N LYS A 108 4.19 16.40 -2.88
CA LYS A 108 3.67 15.04 -2.69
C LYS A 108 2.15 15.03 -2.63
N ALA A 109 1.52 14.75 -3.78
CA ALA A 109 0.06 14.75 -3.93
C ALA A 109 -0.64 13.52 -3.32
N ASP A 110 0.10 12.58 -2.73
CA ASP A 110 -0.42 11.29 -2.30
C ASP A 110 -1.71 11.42 -1.47
N PHE A 111 -1.69 12.21 -0.41
CA PHE A 111 -2.88 12.46 0.42
C PHE A 111 -3.95 13.32 -0.24
N ALA A 112 -3.62 14.11 -1.27
CA ALA A 112 -4.65 14.81 -2.03
C ALA A 112 -5.55 13.81 -2.79
N PHE A 113 -4.98 12.75 -3.37
CA PHE A 113 -5.74 11.66 -3.96
C PHE A 113 -6.56 10.87 -2.93
N VAL A 114 -6.01 10.63 -1.74
CA VAL A 114 -6.72 9.96 -0.64
C VAL A 114 -7.93 10.76 -0.19
N LEU A 115 -7.77 12.07 0.05
CA LEU A 115 -8.86 12.95 0.46
C LEU A 115 -9.90 13.12 -0.65
N HIS A 116 -9.47 13.20 -1.91
CA HIS A 116 -10.38 13.20 -3.06
C HIS A 116 -11.24 11.92 -3.07
N ALA A 117 -10.63 10.74 -2.96
CA ALA A 117 -11.37 9.49 -2.90
C ALA A 117 -12.34 9.44 -1.71
N LEU A 118 -11.92 9.87 -0.53
CA LEU A 118 -12.79 9.93 0.64
C LEU A 118 -13.99 10.86 0.45
N SER A 119 -13.79 12.04 -0.16
CA SER A 119 -14.86 12.98 -0.45
C SER A 119 -15.93 12.40 -1.39
N TYR A 120 -15.52 11.59 -2.36
CA TYR A 120 -16.39 10.97 -3.35
C TYR A 120 -17.04 9.66 -2.87
N LEU A 121 -16.63 9.14 -1.71
CA LEU A 121 -17.12 7.88 -1.16
C LEU A 121 -18.50 8.05 -0.51
N SER A 122 -19.41 7.12 -0.77
CA SER A 122 -20.73 7.06 -0.11
C SER A 122 -20.58 6.78 1.39
N SER A 123 -21.64 7.03 2.15
CA SER A 123 -21.68 6.76 3.59
C SER A 123 -21.50 5.29 3.95
N LYS A 124 -21.77 4.37 3.01
CA LYS A 124 -21.60 2.91 3.17
C LYS A 124 -20.47 2.35 2.33
N GLY A 125 -19.82 3.20 1.52
CA GLY A 125 -18.82 2.81 0.55
C GLY A 125 -17.46 2.47 1.16
N ARG A 126 -16.64 1.78 0.36
CA ARG A 126 -15.23 1.50 0.63
C ARG A 126 -14.33 1.99 -0.47
N ALA A 127 -13.18 2.52 -0.07
CA ALA A 127 -12.11 2.87 -1.00
C ALA A 127 -10.87 2.05 -0.69
N ALA A 128 -10.25 1.44 -1.70
CA ALA A 128 -8.96 0.76 -1.61
C ALA A 128 -7.94 1.50 -2.48
N ILE A 129 -6.94 2.07 -1.83
CA ILE A 129 -5.96 2.95 -2.48
C ILE A 129 -4.57 2.40 -2.27
N VAL A 130 -3.83 2.18 -3.36
CA VAL A 130 -2.43 1.78 -3.29
C VAL A 130 -1.59 3.01 -2.97
N CYS A 131 -0.80 2.93 -1.91
CA CYS A 131 -0.07 4.06 -1.35
C CYS A 131 1.42 3.75 -1.20
N PHE A 132 2.24 4.79 -1.38
CA PHE A 132 3.65 4.74 -1.02
C PHE A 132 3.81 4.68 0.52
N PRO A 133 4.68 3.82 1.08
CA PRO A 133 4.77 3.61 2.53
C PRO A 133 5.06 4.87 3.34
N GLY A 134 5.80 5.82 2.76
CA GLY A 134 6.18 7.06 3.45
C GLY A 134 5.03 7.91 3.97
N ILE A 135 3.85 7.86 3.35
CA ILE A 135 2.70 8.65 3.82
C ILE A 135 2.21 8.23 5.20
N PHE A 136 2.50 6.99 5.61
CA PHE A 136 1.99 6.43 6.86
C PHE A 136 2.76 6.88 8.11
N TYR A 137 3.97 7.47 7.96
CA TYR A 137 4.80 7.89 9.10
C TYR A 137 5.40 9.29 9.02
N ARG A 138 5.41 9.93 7.84
CA ARG A 138 5.98 11.28 7.72
C ARG A 138 5.21 12.29 8.58
N GLY A 139 5.92 13.28 9.10
CA GLY A 139 5.36 14.39 9.90
C GLY A 139 4.72 15.50 9.05
N GLY A 140 4.42 16.63 9.71
CA GLY A 140 3.93 17.85 9.06
C GLY A 140 2.48 17.73 8.58
N ALA A 141 2.20 18.18 7.36
CA ALA A 141 0.87 18.16 6.78
C ALA A 141 0.31 16.73 6.64
N GLU A 142 1.16 15.76 6.25
CA GLU A 142 0.76 14.37 6.13
C GLU A 142 0.30 13.78 7.48
N GLN A 143 0.97 14.12 8.59
CA GLN A 143 0.54 13.71 9.93
C GLN A 143 -0.82 14.32 10.33
N LYS A 144 -1.04 15.60 9.99
CA LYS A 144 -2.34 16.25 10.27
C LYS A 144 -3.48 15.60 9.49
N ILE A 145 -3.23 15.19 8.25
CA ILE A 145 -4.22 14.46 7.46
C ILE A 145 -4.49 13.08 8.05
N ARG A 146 -3.45 12.33 8.47
CA ARG A 146 -3.64 11.06 9.19
C ARG A 146 -4.45 11.25 10.47
N LYS A 147 -4.15 12.30 11.24
CA LYS A 147 -4.95 12.67 12.41
C LYS A 147 -6.42 12.82 12.04
N TYR A 148 -6.73 13.60 11.02
CA TYR A 148 -8.10 13.76 10.54
C TYR A 148 -8.76 12.42 10.19
N LEU A 149 -8.07 11.55 9.44
CA LEU A 149 -8.60 10.27 9.01
C LEU A 149 -8.85 9.31 10.19
N VAL A 150 -7.97 9.28 11.18
CA VAL A 150 -8.07 8.42 12.36
C VAL A 150 -9.15 8.93 13.31
N ASP A 151 -9.15 10.22 13.63
CA ASP A 151 -10.11 10.83 14.57
C ASP A 151 -11.56 10.71 14.07
N HIS A 152 -11.76 10.73 12.75
CA HIS A 152 -13.08 10.53 12.13
C HIS A 152 -13.38 9.05 11.82
N ASN A 153 -12.52 8.14 12.25
CA ASN A 153 -12.71 6.69 12.10
C ASN A 153 -12.86 6.23 10.65
N TYR A 154 -12.16 6.87 9.70
CA TYR A 154 -12.25 6.54 8.27
C TYR A 154 -11.31 5.41 7.83
N ILE A 155 -10.25 5.12 8.57
CA ILE A 155 -9.29 4.08 8.20
C ILE A 155 -9.79 2.72 8.69
N GLU A 156 -10.09 1.82 7.77
CA GLU A 156 -10.53 0.47 8.09
C GLU A 156 -9.35 -0.48 8.26
N THR A 157 -8.43 -0.48 7.29
CA THR A 157 -7.28 -1.39 7.29
C THR A 157 -6.10 -0.78 6.53
N VAL A 158 -4.88 -1.06 6.99
CA VAL A 158 -3.63 -0.81 6.26
C VAL A 158 -2.96 -2.16 6.02
N ILE A 159 -2.72 -2.49 4.75
CA ILE A 159 -2.11 -3.75 4.33
C ILE A 159 -0.75 -3.46 3.71
N SER A 160 0.33 -3.93 4.32
CA SER A 160 1.66 -3.90 3.73
C SER A 160 1.83 -5.07 2.78
N LEU A 161 2.29 -4.81 1.55
CA LEU A 161 2.50 -5.84 0.53
C LEU A 161 4.00 -6.10 0.32
N ALA A 162 4.30 -7.25 -0.27
CA ALA A 162 5.66 -7.62 -0.64
C ALA A 162 6.31 -6.57 -1.57
N PRO A 163 7.62 -6.37 -1.49
CA PRO A 163 8.35 -5.57 -2.47
C PRO A 163 8.33 -6.26 -3.84
N ASN A 164 8.71 -5.51 -4.86
CA ASN A 164 8.90 -6.06 -6.21
C ASN A 164 7.65 -6.72 -6.83
N LEU A 165 6.44 -6.24 -6.47
CA LEU A 165 5.18 -6.66 -7.10
C LEU A 165 4.89 -5.93 -8.40
N PHE A 166 5.41 -4.71 -8.57
CA PHE A 166 5.16 -3.89 -9.75
C PHE A 166 6.32 -3.98 -10.73
N PHE A 167 5.98 -3.99 -12.02
CA PHE A 167 6.97 -4.00 -13.06
C PHE A 167 7.85 -2.74 -13.02
N GLY A 168 9.16 -2.91 -13.10
CA GLY A 168 10.13 -1.80 -13.17
C GLY A 168 10.43 -1.09 -11.84
N THR A 169 9.91 -1.57 -10.71
CA THR A 169 10.23 -1.02 -9.38
C THR A 169 10.27 -2.10 -8.31
N SER A 170 11.22 -1.99 -7.41
CA SER A 170 11.33 -2.86 -6.21
C SER A 170 10.61 -2.29 -4.98
N ILE A 171 9.92 -1.17 -5.12
CA ILE A 171 9.29 -0.47 -3.98
C ILE A 171 8.17 -1.34 -3.43
N ALA A 172 8.18 -1.59 -2.12
CA ALA A 172 7.04 -2.12 -1.39
C ALA A 172 5.94 -1.06 -1.34
N VAL A 173 4.69 -1.48 -1.41
CA VAL A 173 3.53 -0.59 -1.31
C VAL A 173 2.57 -1.07 -0.24
N ASN A 174 1.69 -0.17 0.18
CA ASN A 174 0.62 -0.52 1.10
C ASN A 174 -0.73 -0.26 0.44
N ILE A 175 -1.74 -1.02 0.82
CA ILE A 175 -3.13 -0.71 0.49
C ILE A 175 -3.76 -0.04 1.70
N LEU A 176 -4.28 1.17 1.50
CA LEU A 176 -5.10 1.89 2.46
C LEU A 176 -6.57 1.64 2.15
N VAL A 177 -7.28 1.01 3.09
CA VAL A 177 -8.72 0.82 2.97
C VAL A 177 -9.44 1.84 3.82
N LEU A 178 -10.28 2.64 3.19
CA LEU A 178 -11.14 3.64 3.82
C LEU A 178 -12.59 3.17 3.85
N SER A 179 -13.31 3.48 4.92
CA SER A 179 -14.74 3.26 5.07
C SER A 179 -15.37 4.35 5.92
N LYS A 180 -16.54 4.83 5.51
CA LYS A 180 -17.33 5.79 6.31
C LYS A 180 -18.34 5.09 7.24
N ASN A 181 -18.47 3.78 7.16
CA ASN A 181 -19.47 2.98 7.91
C ASN A 181 -18.83 2.03 8.93
N LYS A 182 -17.74 2.44 9.56
CA LYS A 182 -17.14 1.65 10.64
C LYS A 182 -17.92 1.78 11.93
N ILE A 183 -18.22 0.63 12.54
CA ILE A 183 -18.93 0.56 13.82
C ILE A 183 -17.95 0.67 15.00
N HIS A 184 -16.76 0.07 14.85
CA HIS A 184 -15.73 0.04 15.90
C HIS A 184 -14.68 1.11 15.67
N ASN A 185 -14.20 1.74 16.73
CA ASN A 185 -13.13 2.76 16.68
C ASN A 185 -11.74 2.08 16.66
N THR A 186 -11.53 1.19 15.70
CA THR A 186 -10.30 0.42 15.56
C THR A 186 -9.81 0.43 14.12
N THR A 187 -8.51 0.26 13.92
CA THR A 187 -7.88 0.08 12.60
C THR A 187 -7.12 -1.23 12.57
N GLN A 188 -7.31 -2.01 11.52
CA GLN A 188 -6.57 -3.25 11.33
C GLN A 188 -5.28 -2.99 10.54
N PHE A 189 -4.20 -3.63 10.96
CA PHE A 189 -2.91 -3.65 10.27
C PHE A 189 -2.59 -5.06 9.85
N ILE A 190 -2.25 -5.27 8.57
CA ILE A 190 -1.90 -6.58 8.00
C ILE A 190 -0.53 -6.48 7.34
N ASP A 191 0.41 -7.30 7.79
CA ASP A 191 1.71 -7.48 7.13
C ASP A 191 1.66 -8.68 6.18
N ALA A 192 1.40 -8.39 4.92
CA ALA A 192 1.45 -9.34 3.82
C ALA A 192 2.76 -9.23 3.01
N SER A 193 3.84 -8.74 3.64
CA SER A 193 5.15 -8.64 2.98
C SER A 193 5.99 -9.91 3.08
N GLY A 194 5.61 -10.86 3.96
CA GLY A 194 6.32 -12.11 4.19
C GLY A 194 6.22 -13.10 3.02
N GLU A 195 7.18 -14.02 2.91
CA GLU A 195 7.28 -14.99 1.81
C GLU A 195 6.04 -15.90 1.65
N GLN A 196 5.25 -16.07 2.69
CA GLN A 196 3.98 -16.83 2.64
C GLN A 196 2.86 -16.13 1.89
N PHE A 197 3.05 -14.87 1.48
CA PHE A 197 2.05 -14.05 0.78
C PHE A 197 2.40 -13.72 -0.66
N PHE A 198 3.50 -14.24 -1.19
CA PHE A 198 3.85 -14.08 -2.59
C PHE A 198 4.62 -15.27 -3.13
N LYS A 199 4.63 -15.40 -4.44
CA LYS A 199 5.51 -16.33 -5.16
C LYS A 199 6.59 -15.51 -5.86
N LYS A 200 7.84 -15.89 -5.66
CA LYS A 200 8.97 -15.27 -6.37
C LYS A 200 9.02 -15.83 -7.79
N GLU A 201 9.05 -14.94 -8.76
CA GLU A 201 9.30 -15.25 -10.17
C GLU A 201 10.62 -14.63 -10.64
N THR A 202 11.00 -14.85 -11.89
CA THR A 202 12.33 -14.45 -12.40
C THR A 202 12.61 -12.96 -12.23
N ASN A 203 11.64 -12.10 -12.50
CA ASN A 203 11.83 -10.64 -12.52
C ASN A 203 11.06 -9.90 -11.43
N ASN A 204 10.02 -10.48 -10.86
CA ASN A 204 9.14 -9.85 -9.89
C ASN A 204 8.48 -10.88 -8.97
N ASN A 205 7.90 -10.41 -7.89
CA ASN A 205 7.04 -11.20 -7.03
C ASN A 205 5.60 -11.15 -7.56
N VAL A 206 4.84 -12.22 -7.33
CA VAL A 206 3.45 -12.33 -7.81
C VAL A 206 2.55 -12.78 -6.65
N LEU A 207 1.41 -12.13 -6.52
CA LEU A 207 0.31 -12.58 -5.67
C LEU A 207 -0.54 -13.60 -6.44
N THR A 208 -0.60 -14.83 -5.95
CA THR A 208 -1.54 -15.84 -6.47
C THR A 208 -2.90 -15.68 -5.83
N ASP A 209 -3.93 -16.30 -6.41
CA ASP A 209 -5.29 -16.27 -5.84
C ASP A 209 -5.30 -16.76 -4.38
N GLN A 210 -4.52 -17.77 -4.05
CA GLN A 210 -4.38 -18.27 -2.67
C GLN A 210 -3.80 -17.23 -1.71
N HIS A 211 -2.84 -16.41 -2.16
CA HIS A 211 -2.28 -15.32 -1.36
C HIS A 211 -3.32 -14.23 -1.15
N ILE A 212 -4.06 -13.88 -2.19
CA ILE A 212 -5.14 -12.89 -2.13
C ILE A 212 -6.24 -13.35 -1.18
N GLU A 213 -6.69 -14.61 -1.29
CA GLU A 213 -7.69 -15.19 -0.39
C GLU A 213 -7.27 -15.18 1.08
N LYS A 214 -6.00 -15.48 1.38
CA LYS A 214 -5.46 -15.37 2.75
C LYS A 214 -5.55 -13.95 3.28
N ILE A 215 -5.16 -12.96 2.48
CA ILE A 215 -5.21 -11.54 2.88
C ILE A 215 -6.67 -11.11 3.08
N LEU A 216 -7.57 -11.48 2.16
CA LEU A 216 -9.00 -11.16 2.25
C LEU A 216 -9.66 -11.81 3.46
N ASN A 217 -9.31 -13.06 3.77
CA ASN A 217 -9.84 -13.74 4.97
C ASN A 217 -9.46 -13.01 6.26
N MET A 218 -8.20 -12.56 6.38
CA MET A 218 -7.77 -11.75 7.53
C MET A 218 -8.48 -10.39 7.56
N PHE A 219 -8.64 -9.77 6.40
CA PHE A 219 -9.39 -8.51 6.28
C PHE A 219 -10.84 -8.66 6.74
N ASP A 220 -11.54 -9.70 6.32
CA ASP A 220 -12.95 -9.92 6.62
C ASP A 220 -13.19 -10.34 8.08
N THR A 221 -12.38 -11.25 8.57
CA THR A 221 -12.52 -11.79 9.94
C THR A 221 -12.08 -10.82 11.03
N LYS A 222 -11.24 -9.82 10.68
CA LYS A 222 -10.59 -8.90 11.62
C LYS A 222 -9.83 -9.62 12.75
N ALA A 223 -9.44 -10.88 12.52
CA ALA A 223 -8.73 -11.67 13.50
C ALA A 223 -7.28 -11.19 13.67
N ASP A 224 -6.82 -11.14 14.90
CA ASP A 224 -5.40 -10.96 15.19
C ASP A 224 -4.66 -12.26 14.87
N VAL A 225 -3.55 -12.14 14.17
CA VAL A 225 -2.67 -13.26 13.79
C VAL A 225 -1.24 -12.85 14.14
N ASP A 226 -0.59 -13.63 14.98
CA ASP A 226 0.79 -13.36 15.41
C ASP A 226 1.72 -13.11 14.23
N HIS A 227 2.48 -12.03 14.30
CA HIS A 227 3.44 -11.58 13.28
C HIS A 227 2.84 -11.25 11.90
N VAL A 228 1.51 -11.19 11.76
CA VAL A 228 0.84 -10.96 10.47
C VAL A 228 -0.25 -9.92 10.53
N ALA A 229 -1.16 -9.99 11.50
CA ALA A 229 -2.30 -9.07 11.56
C ALA A 229 -2.64 -8.67 12.99
N LYS A 230 -2.96 -7.39 13.19
CA LYS A 230 -3.37 -6.86 14.48
C LYS A 230 -4.39 -5.75 14.33
N THR A 231 -5.39 -5.77 15.20
CA THR A 231 -6.40 -4.71 15.30
C THR A 231 -6.09 -3.79 16.47
N ILE A 232 -5.99 -2.51 16.20
CA ILE A 232 -5.52 -1.48 17.14
C ILE A 232 -6.61 -0.43 17.34
N ASP A 233 -6.87 -0.04 18.60
CA ASP A 233 -7.75 1.08 18.92
C ASP A 233 -7.17 2.39 18.38
N ASN A 234 -8.02 3.23 17.80
CA ASN A 234 -7.59 4.50 17.22
C ASN A 234 -6.94 5.44 18.26
N ASP A 235 -7.31 5.33 19.54
CA ASP A 235 -6.67 6.09 20.62
C ASP A 235 -5.17 5.73 20.76
N LYS A 236 -4.83 4.44 20.61
CA LYS A 236 -3.42 4.00 20.62
C LYS A 236 -2.65 4.48 19.39
N ILE A 237 -3.34 4.64 18.25
CA ILE A 237 -2.74 5.22 17.04
C ILE A 237 -2.49 6.72 17.27
N ALA A 238 -3.42 7.41 17.93
CA ALA A 238 -3.25 8.81 18.29
C ALA A 238 -2.06 9.01 19.25
N ASP A 239 -1.93 8.16 20.27
CA ASP A 239 -0.81 8.16 21.23
C ASP A 239 0.55 7.89 20.54
N ASN A 240 0.54 7.23 19.37
CA ASN A 240 1.72 6.98 18.54
C ASN A 240 1.81 7.98 17.36
N ASP A 241 1.53 9.25 17.62
CA ASP A 241 1.65 10.35 16.63
C ASP A 241 0.90 10.10 15.32
N TYR A 242 -0.19 9.37 15.36
CA TYR A 242 -0.96 8.97 14.18
C TYR A 242 -0.10 8.21 13.13
N ASN A 243 0.90 7.49 13.60
CA ASN A 243 1.69 6.60 12.75
C ASN A 243 0.82 5.43 12.29
N LEU A 244 0.78 5.19 11.00
CA LEU A 244 0.00 4.12 10.35
C LEU A 244 0.89 3.07 9.67
N SER A 245 2.19 3.06 9.97
CA SER A 245 3.08 2.00 9.48
C SER A 245 2.71 0.66 10.08
N VAL A 246 2.52 -0.35 9.25
CA VAL A 246 2.16 -1.70 9.71
C VAL A 246 3.20 -2.23 10.69
N SER A 247 4.48 -2.03 10.42
CA SER A 247 5.60 -2.46 11.28
C SER A 247 5.62 -1.82 12.69
N SER A 248 4.84 -0.76 12.91
CA SER A 248 4.70 -0.16 14.26
C SER A 248 3.74 -0.95 15.15
N TYR A 249 2.93 -1.83 14.59
CA TYR A 249 1.89 -2.57 15.31
C TYR A 249 1.98 -4.08 15.13
N VAL A 250 2.53 -4.53 14.01
CA VAL A 250 2.75 -5.95 13.70
C VAL A 250 4.25 -6.23 13.78
N GLU A 251 4.66 -6.94 14.82
CA GLU A 251 6.06 -7.32 15.00
C GLU A 251 6.45 -8.40 13.99
N ALA A 252 7.53 -8.17 13.24
CA ALA A 252 8.05 -9.20 12.36
C ALA A 252 8.52 -10.43 13.17
N LYS A 253 8.31 -11.61 12.61
CA LYS A 253 8.86 -12.84 13.22
C LYS A 253 10.38 -12.74 13.28
N ASP A 254 10.93 -12.90 14.48
CA ASP A 254 12.40 -12.97 14.65
C ASP A 254 12.91 -14.31 14.10
N ASN A 255 13.41 -14.26 12.88
CA ASN A 255 14.00 -15.43 12.20
C ASN A 255 15.52 -15.52 12.42
N ARG A 256 16.10 -14.70 13.31
CA ARG A 256 17.52 -14.81 13.63
C ARG A 256 17.76 -16.15 14.31
N GLU A 257 18.70 -16.92 13.77
CA GLU A 257 19.20 -18.11 14.47
C GLU A 257 19.67 -17.68 15.86
N GLN A 258 19.15 -18.33 16.89
CA GLN A 258 19.71 -18.18 18.23
C GLN A 258 21.08 -18.85 18.22
N VAL A 259 22.10 -18.05 18.01
CA VAL A 259 23.47 -18.53 18.04
C VAL A 259 23.84 -18.73 19.49
N ASP A 260 24.09 -19.99 19.86
CA ASP A 260 24.73 -20.31 21.13
C ASP A 260 26.19 -19.82 21.07
N ILE A 261 26.44 -18.70 21.76
CA ILE A 261 27.75 -18.07 21.80
C ILE A 261 28.81 -19.06 22.37
N THR A 262 28.43 -19.96 23.28
CA THR A 262 29.32 -20.95 23.84
C THR A 262 29.75 -21.95 22.79
N GLN A 263 28.80 -22.52 22.06
CA GLN A 263 29.05 -23.43 20.97
C GLN A 263 29.90 -22.79 19.86
N LEU A 264 29.56 -21.56 19.49
CA LEU A 264 30.30 -20.82 18.44
C LEU A 264 31.76 -20.57 18.88
N ASN A 265 31.98 -20.22 20.14
CA ASN A 265 33.35 -20.04 20.68
C ASN A 265 34.14 -21.35 20.67
N GLU A 266 33.51 -22.50 20.99
CA GLU A 266 34.16 -23.83 20.90
C GLU A 266 34.53 -24.17 19.46
N GLU A 267 33.65 -23.91 18.49
CA GLU A 267 33.93 -24.13 17.06
C GLU A 267 35.05 -23.21 16.54
N ILE A 268 35.07 -21.94 16.98
CA ILE A 268 36.17 -21.01 16.66
C ILE A 268 37.50 -21.54 17.24
N ALA A 269 37.51 -21.96 18.52
CA ALA A 269 38.72 -22.48 19.15
C ALA A 269 39.25 -23.73 18.42
N ALA A 270 38.37 -24.69 18.09
CA ALA A 270 38.71 -25.86 17.31
C ALA A 270 39.27 -25.51 15.92
N THR A 271 38.68 -24.54 15.26
CA THR A 271 39.12 -24.09 13.94
C THR A 271 40.49 -23.41 14.01
N VAL A 272 40.77 -22.59 15.03
CA VAL A 272 42.07 -21.96 15.26
C VAL A 272 43.17 -23.02 15.49
N VAL A 273 42.88 -24.03 16.28
CA VAL A 273 43.82 -25.16 16.49
C VAL A 273 44.16 -25.86 15.17
N LYS A 274 43.16 -26.13 14.33
CA LYS A 274 43.35 -26.73 13.01
C LYS A 274 44.17 -25.84 12.07
N ILE A 275 43.93 -24.54 12.07
CA ILE A 275 44.71 -23.58 11.29
C ILE A 275 46.18 -23.57 11.74
N ASN A 276 46.44 -23.54 13.05
CA ASN A 276 47.80 -23.54 13.57
C ASN A 276 48.57 -24.82 13.23
N LYS A 277 47.88 -25.98 13.27
CA LYS A 277 48.46 -27.25 12.84
C LYS A 277 48.84 -27.24 11.36
N LEU A 278 47.95 -26.77 10.49
CA LEU A 278 48.21 -26.68 9.05
C LEU A 278 49.34 -25.71 8.73
N ARG A 279 49.45 -24.60 9.46
CA ARG A 279 50.57 -23.65 9.32
C ARG A 279 51.91 -24.30 9.70
N ALA A 280 51.96 -25.05 10.82
CA ALA A 280 53.15 -25.76 11.20
C ALA A 280 53.59 -26.83 10.17
N GLU A 281 52.63 -27.55 9.57
CA GLU A 281 52.89 -28.49 8.48
C GLU A 281 53.45 -27.77 7.23
N ILE A 282 52.90 -26.60 6.87
CA ILE A 282 53.40 -25.77 5.76
C ILE A 282 54.82 -25.29 6.06
N ASP A 283 55.11 -24.83 7.28
CA ASP A 283 56.43 -24.33 7.67
C ASP A 283 57.51 -25.45 7.59
N VAL A 284 57.13 -26.69 7.86
CA VAL A 284 58.03 -27.85 7.67
C VAL A 284 58.34 -28.06 6.19
N ILE A 285 57.32 -28.06 5.33
CA ILE A 285 57.48 -28.24 3.89
C ILE A 285 58.33 -27.12 3.28
N VAL A 286 58.08 -25.86 3.68
CA VAL A 286 58.88 -24.72 3.21
C VAL A 286 60.36 -24.89 3.60
N LYS A 287 60.64 -25.29 4.84
CA LYS A 287 62.04 -25.58 5.28
C LYS A 287 62.70 -26.72 4.48
N GLU A 288 61.94 -27.74 4.09
CA GLU A 288 62.49 -28.84 3.23
C GLU A 288 62.75 -28.36 1.79
N ILE A 289 62.07 -27.34 1.31
CA ILE A 289 62.27 -26.79 -0.03
C ILE A 289 63.42 -25.73 -0.05
N GLU A 290 63.57 -24.98 1.03
CA GLU A 290 64.60 -23.92 1.13
C GLU A 290 65.95 -24.41 1.57
N GLY A 291 66.04 -25.58 2.05
CA GLY A 291 67.23 -26.21 2.59
C GLY A 291 68.13 -26.89 2.39
#